data_05a0c86066e69aa51a3012a687719bba
#
_entry.id   05a0c86066e69aa51a3012a687719bba
#
_cell.length_a   1.000
_cell.length_b   1.000
_cell.length_c   1.000
_cell.angle_alpha   90.00
_cell.angle_beta   90.00
_cell.angle_gamma   90.00
#
_symmetry.space_group_name_H-M   'P 1'
#
loop_
_entity.id
_entity.type
_entity.pdbx_description
1 polymer ?
#
loop_
_entity_poly.entity_id
_entity_poly.type
_entity_poly.pdbx_seq_one_letter_code
_entity_poly.pdbx_strand_id
1 'polypeptide(L)'
;VGILISLDKPHYFTVAGYFVVLSFLLLMLFHKPHSVKFWITLTLIGVLGFAVEAVGTNTGFVFGNYTYGKSLGVKLFQTPLVMAINWMVLVYLVHDLLKGWNINFMLKSFVSSIILVVYDFVMEPVAIKLDMWTWEAGNPPLHNYIGWFVVSLLFFIYIYRIKLKFDNPLSRTLFLLQFLFFGALNLLFRLI
;
A
#
# COMPACT_ATOMS: atom_id res chain seq x y z
N VAL A 1 7.19 -21.40 8.73
CA VAL A 1 7.22 -21.66 10.19
C VAL A 1 6.71 -20.44 10.94
N GLY A 2 7.27 -19.21 10.76
CA GLY A 2 6.83 -18.01 11.48
C GLY A 2 5.35 -17.66 11.31
N ILE A 3 4.79 -17.80 10.09
CA ILE A 3 3.37 -17.55 9.80
C ILE A 3 2.46 -18.56 10.49
N LEU A 4 2.82 -19.84 10.51
CA LEU A 4 2.04 -20.88 11.20
C LEU A 4 2.04 -20.68 12.72
N ILE A 5 3.13 -20.22 13.29
CA ILE A 5 3.22 -19.87 14.72
C ILE A 5 2.38 -18.63 15.05
N SER A 6 2.24 -17.67 14.09
CA SER A 6 1.46 -16.45 14.31
C SER A 6 -0.06 -16.67 14.27
N LEU A 7 -0.54 -17.77 13.71
CA LEU A 7 -1.97 -18.12 13.73
C LEU A 7 -2.45 -18.39 15.15
N ASP A 8 -1.59 -18.97 16.00
CA ASP A 8 -1.90 -19.21 17.42
C ASP A 8 -1.55 -18.03 18.34
N LYS A 9 -0.68 -17.12 17.87
CA LYS A 9 -0.16 -16.00 18.67
C LYS A 9 0.06 -14.76 17.79
N PRO A 10 -0.98 -13.98 17.47
CA PRO A 10 -0.90 -12.83 16.57
C PRO A 10 0.11 -11.74 16.97
N HIS A 11 0.52 -11.68 18.24
CA HIS A 11 1.53 -10.74 18.74
C HIS A 11 2.96 -10.99 18.19
N TYR A 12 3.23 -12.12 17.57
CA TYR A 12 4.52 -12.34 16.88
C TYR A 12 4.61 -11.62 15.52
N PHE A 13 3.50 -11.06 15.01
CA PHE A 13 3.49 -10.34 13.73
C PHE A 13 3.71 -8.81 13.84
N THR A 14 4.29 -8.35 14.95
CA THR A 14 4.73 -6.92 15.09
C THR A 14 5.77 -6.50 14.04
N VAL A 15 6.09 -7.38 13.11
CA VAL A 15 7.11 -7.17 12.06
C VAL A 15 6.54 -6.69 10.73
N ALA A 16 5.21 -6.61 10.54
CA ALA A 16 4.63 -6.21 9.25
C ALA A 16 5.13 -4.82 8.80
N GLY A 17 5.21 -3.87 9.72
CA GLY A 17 5.77 -2.55 9.44
C GLY A 17 7.22 -2.58 8.97
N TYR A 18 8.05 -3.50 9.49
CA TYR A 18 9.44 -3.64 9.05
C TYR A 18 9.55 -4.13 7.60
N PHE A 19 8.63 -4.97 7.12
CA PHE A 19 8.62 -5.41 5.73
C PHE A 19 8.28 -4.25 4.78
N VAL A 20 7.40 -3.34 5.17
CA VAL A 20 7.12 -2.12 4.38
C VAL A 20 8.36 -1.23 4.31
N VAL A 21 9.03 -1.00 5.44
CA VAL A 21 10.27 -0.21 5.50
C VAL A 21 11.38 -0.89 4.67
N LEU A 22 11.55 -2.20 4.81
CA LEU A 22 12.55 -2.96 4.02
C LEU A 22 12.26 -2.86 2.52
N SER A 23 11.00 -2.98 2.11
CA SER A 23 10.60 -2.81 0.70
C SER A 23 10.97 -1.44 0.18
N PHE A 24 10.73 -0.39 0.97
CA PHE A 24 11.11 0.97 0.62
C PHE A 24 12.63 1.13 0.48
N LEU A 25 13.40 0.63 1.44
CA LEU A 25 14.86 0.70 1.40
C LEU A 25 15.44 -0.03 0.19
N LEU A 26 14.92 -1.22 -0.12
CA LEU A 26 15.30 -1.97 -1.31
C LEU A 26 14.97 -1.20 -2.59
N LEU A 27 13.79 -0.58 -2.69
CA LEU A 27 13.45 0.25 -3.84
C LEU A 27 14.40 1.44 -3.97
N MET A 28 14.74 2.13 -2.88
CA MET A 28 15.64 3.29 -2.93
C MET A 28 17.08 2.90 -3.27
N LEU A 29 17.52 1.72 -2.86
CA LEU A 29 18.86 1.20 -3.18
C LEU A 29 19.07 1.01 -4.70
N PHE A 30 18.03 0.58 -5.41
CA PHE A 30 18.08 0.31 -6.86
C PHE A 30 17.46 1.41 -7.72
N HIS A 31 16.95 2.49 -7.09
CA HIS A 31 16.32 3.60 -7.81
C HIS A 31 17.33 4.45 -8.60
N LYS A 32 17.00 4.79 -9.85
CA LYS A 32 17.79 5.72 -10.71
C LYS A 32 16.85 6.47 -11.68
N PRO A 33 17.16 7.73 -12.01
CA PRO A 33 18.11 8.64 -11.38
C PRO A 33 17.55 9.27 -10.10
N HIS A 34 18.42 9.66 -9.19
CA HIS A 34 18.07 10.44 -8.00
C HIS A 34 17.86 11.90 -8.38
N SER A 35 16.62 12.32 -8.66
CA SER A 35 16.28 13.70 -8.97
C SER A 35 15.55 14.38 -7.81
N VAL A 36 15.74 15.69 -7.65
CA VAL A 36 15.00 16.50 -6.65
C VAL A 36 13.50 16.37 -6.88
N LYS A 37 13.06 16.40 -8.13
CA LYS A 37 11.65 16.21 -8.51
C LYS A 37 11.10 14.88 -8.00
N PHE A 38 11.86 13.79 -8.11
CA PHE A 38 11.47 12.49 -7.60
C PHE A 38 11.27 12.52 -6.08
N TRP A 39 12.26 13.03 -5.33
CA TRP A 39 12.19 13.06 -3.87
C TRP A 39 11.05 13.93 -3.35
N ILE A 40 10.83 15.11 -3.95
CA ILE A 40 9.69 15.98 -3.61
C ILE A 40 8.37 15.23 -3.86
N THR A 41 8.23 14.58 -5.02
CA THR A 41 7.01 13.84 -5.38
C THR A 41 6.77 12.68 -4.40
N LEU A 42 7.79 11.91 -4.11
CA LEU A 42 7.68 10.75 -3.21
C LEU A 42 7.31 11.19 -1.78
N THR A 43 7.97 12.23 -1.27
CA THR A 43 7.65 12.81 0.04
C THR A 43 6.21 13.33 0.08
N LEU A 44 5.77 14.03 -0.96
CA LEU A 44 4.40 14.55 -1.06
C LEU A 44 3.37 13.41 -1.00
N ILE A 45 3.61 12.30 -1.74
CA ILE A 45 2.75 11.11 -1.70
C ILE A 45 2.70 10.52 -0.29
N GLY A 46 3.84 10.39 0.38
CA GLY A 46 3.89 9.86 1.74
C GLY A 46 3.14 10.74 2.74
N VAL A 47 3.37 12.06 2.69
CA VAL A 47 2.69 13.00 3.61
C VAL A 47 1.19 13.04 3.35
N LEU A 48 0.75 13.16 2.10
CA LEU A 48 -0.67 13.18 1.76
C LEU A 48 -1.34 11.84 2.00
N GLY A 49 -0.67 10.73 1.67
CA GLY A 49 -1.16 9.38 1.97
C GLY A 49 -1.36 9.17 3.46
N PHE A 50 -0.39 9.55 4.29
CA PHE A 50 -0.54 9.52 5.74
C PHE A 50 -1.68 10.42 6.24
N ALA A 51 -1.80 11.63 5.71
CA ALA A 51 -2.87 12.56 6.10
C ALA A 51 -4.26 12.00 5.80
N VAL A 52 -4.43 11.39 4.61
CA VAL A 52 -5.69 10.73 4.22
C VAL A 52 -6.01 9.55 5.13
N GLU A 53 -5.00 8.73 5.48
CA GLU A 53 -5.17 7.63 6.44
C GLU A 53 -5.55 8.15 7.82
N ALA A 54 -4.91 9.22 8.30
CA ALA A 54 -5.23 9.82 9.60
C ALA A 54 -6.66 10.39 9.63
N VAL A 55 -7.09 11.05 8.55
CA VAL A 55 -8.48 11.49 8.40
C VAL A 55 -9.41 10.28 8.37
N GLY A 56 -9.11 9.25 7.57
CA GLY A 56 -9.89 8.03 7.46
C GLY A 56 -10.09 7.34 8.80
N THR A 57 -8.99 7.07 9.53
CA THR A 57 -9.01 6.39 10.82
C THR A 57 -9.78 7.15 11.90
N ASN A 58 -9.69 8.49 11.91
CA ASN A 58 -10.33 9.30 12.97
C ASN A 58 -11.78 9.67 12.66
N THR A 59 -12.23 9.62 11.41
CA THR A 59 -13.57 10.07 10.99
C THR A 59 -14.43 8.99 10.35
N GLY A 60 -13.84 7.90 9.88
CA GLY A 60 -14.52 6.91 9.04
C GLY A 60 -14.91 7.40 7.64
N PHE A 61 -14.64 8.67 7.32
CA PHE A 61 -15.18 9.32 6.10
C PHE A 61 -14.55 8.79 4.81
N VAL A 62 -13.24 8.48 4.80
CA VAL A 62 -12.53 8.13 3.56
C VAL A 62 -12.66 6.65 3.21
N PHE A 63 -12.49 5.76 4.21
CA PHE A 63 -12.41 4.32 3.98
C PHE A 63 -13.53 3.54 4.71
N GLY A 64 -14.29 4.19 5.60
CA GLY A 64 -15.18 3.55 6.56
C GLY A 64 -14.55 3.44 7.95
N ASN A 65 -15.26 2.82 8.90
CA ASN A 65 -14.82 2.72 10.28
C ASN A 65 -13.90 1.51 10.47
N TYR A 66 -12.64 1.76 10.81
CA TYR A 66 -11.63 0.76 11.12
C TYR A 66 -10.63 1.28 12.15
N THR A 67 -9.91 0.38 12.76
CA THR A 67 -8.84 0.69 13.71
C THR A 67 -7.58 -0.11 13.36
N TYR A 68 -6.44 0.52 13.41
CA TYR A 68 -5.15 -0.17 13.22
C TYR A 68 -4.80 -1.00 14.44
N GLY A 69 -4.32 -2.23 14.22
CA GLY A 69 -3.73 -3.10 15.21
C GLY A 69 -2.34 -2.65 15.66
N LYS A 70 -1.58 -3.54 16.28
CA LYS A 70 -0.23 -3.26 16.80
C LYS A 70 0.89 -3.65 15.82
N SER A 71 0.60 -4.46 14.82
CA SER A 71 1.58 -5.07 13.92
C SER A 71 2.32 -4.08 12.99
N LEU A 72 1.76 -2.87 12.80
CA LEU A 72 2.33 -1.82 11.95
C LEU A 72 3.20 -0.79 12.70
N GLY A 73 3.38 -0.98 14.02
CA GLY A 73 4.32 -0.17 14.81
C GLY A 73 3.74 1.13 15.35
N VAL A 74 4.59 2.15 15.49
CA VAL A 74 4.27 3.43 16.15
C VAL A 74 3.20 4.20 15.40
N LYS A 75 2.21 4.71 16.15
CA LYS A 75 1.08 5.48 15.64
C LYS A 75 1.17 6.96 15.99
N LEU A 76 0.75 7.80 15.08
CA LEU A 76 0.44 9.21 15.26
C LEU A 76 -0.99 9.45 14.77
N PHE A 77 -1.84 10.16 15.52
CA PHE A 77 -3.26 10.33 15.23
C PHE A 77 -3.97 8.98 14.92
N GLN A 78 -3.76 7.98 15.78
CA GLN A 78 -4.28 6.61 15.65
C GLN A 78 -3.81 5.86 14.38
N THR A 79 -2.95 6.44 13.55
CA THR A 79 -2.48 5.91 12.28
C THR A 79 -0.99 5.53 12.38
N PRO A 80 -0.59 4.32 11.96
CA PRO A 80 0.82 3.92 11.95
C PRO A 80 1.64 4.81 11.01
N LEU A 81 2.80 5.30 11.48
CA LEU A 81 3.68 6.13 10.66
C LEU A 81 4.14 5.44 9.38
N VAL A 82 4.23 4.12 9.42
CA VAL A 82 4.62 3.31 8.27
C VAL A 82 3.63 3.41 7.10
N MET A 83 2.40 3.89 7.31
CA MET A 83 1.43 4.08 6.23
C MET A 83 1.87 5.15 5.24
N ALA A 84 2.63 6.17 5.69
CA ALA A 84 3.30 7.09 4.76
C ALA A 84 4.22 6.35 3.77
N ILE A 85 5.04 5.44 4.30
CA ILE A 85 5.97 4.64 3.52
C ILE A 85 5.20 3.64 2.63
N ASN A 86 4.13 3.07 3.13
CA ASN A 86 3.28 2.14 2.37
C ASN A 86 2.71 2.81 1.11
N TRP A 87 2.15 4.02 1.21
CA TRP A 87 1.69 4.78 0.05
C TRP A 87 2.81 5.09 -0.94
N MET A 88 4.01 5.47 -0.43
CA MET A 88 5.18 5.68 -1.29
C MET A 88 5.53 4.41 -2.08
N VAL A 89 5.61 3.26 -1.40
CA VAL A 89 5.96 1.96 -2.00
C VAL A 89 4.94 1.55 -3.04
N LEU A 90 3.66 1.54 -2.70
CA LEU A 90 2.60 1.04 -3.59
C LEU A 90 2.47 1.90 -4.85
N VAL A 91 2.45 3.23 -4.69
CA VAL A 91 2.37 4.15 -5.83
C VAL A 91 3.61 4.05 -6.71
N TYR A 92 4.80 3.91 -6.12
CA TYR A 92 6.06 3.69 -6.83
C TYR A 92 6.01 2.41 -7.67
N LEU A 93 5.64 1.29 -7.05
CA LEU A 93 5.63 -0.04 -7.69
C LEU A 93 4.68 -0.08 -8.90
N VAL A 94 3.46 0.45 -8.74
CA VAL A 94 2.47 0.44 -9.82
C VAL A 94 2.83 1.44 -10.93
N HIS A 95 3.40 2.60 -10.59
CA HIS A 95 3.91 3.53 -11.60
C HIS A 95 4.97 2.86 -12.48
N ASP A 96 5.97 2.19 -11.88
CA ASP A 96 7.04 1.53 -12.62
C ASP A 96 6.54 0.31 -13.42
N LEU A 97 5.57 -0.41 -12.89
CA LEU A 97 4.93 -1.54 -13.57
C LEU A 97 4.37 -1.14 -14.94
N LEU A 98 3.75 0.03 -15.02
CA LEU A 98 3.10 0.55 -16.23
C LEU A 98 3.96 1.53 -17.03
N LYS A 99 5.23 1.78 -16.68
CA LYS A 99 6.08 2.79 -17.32
C LYS A 99 6.18 2.64 -18.85
N GLY A 100 6.21 1.40 -19.35
CA GLY A 100 6.31 1.08 -20.78
C GLY A 100 5.00 1.18 -21.57
N TRP A 101 3.85 1.42 -20.90
CA TRP A 101 2.57 1.51 -21.57
C TRP A 101 2.40 2.88 -22.24
N ASN A 102 2.27 2.87 -23.57
CA ASN A 102 2.09 4.10 -24.36
C ASN A 102 0.61 4.41 -24.59
N ILE A 103 -0.10 4.69 -23.50
CA ILE A 103 -1.52 5.06 -23.47
C ILE A 103 -1.71 6.46 -22.88
N ASN A 104 -2.89 7.04 -23.09
CA ASN A 104 -3.26 8.32 -22.50
C ASN A 104 -3.06 8.33 -20.99
N PHE A 105 -2.56 9.46 -20.43
CA PHE A 105 -2.22 9.56 -19.00
C PHE A 105 -3.44 9.35 -18.08
N MET A 106 -4.64 9.76 -18.49
CA MET A 106 -5.87 9.56 -17.72
C MET A 106 -6.22 8.07 -17.65
N LEU A 107 -6.20 7.37 -18.80
CA LEU A 107 -6.42 5.93 -18.83
C LEU A 107 -5.35 5.17 -18.03
N LYS A 108 -4.10 5.62 -18.12
CA LYS A 108 -3.00 5.04 -17.35
C LYS A 108 -3.20 5.22 -15.84
N SER A 109 -3.64 6.41 -15.41
CA SER A 109 -3.98 6.68 -14.00
C SER A 109 -5.12 5.79 -13.52
N PHE A 110 -6.18 5.66 -14.33
CA PHE A 110 -7.32 4.81 -14.03
C PHE A 110 -6.90 3.34 -13.85
N VAL A 111 -6.13 2.79 -14.80
CA VAL A 111 -5.63 1.41 -14.72
C VAL A 111 -4.72 1.21 -13.51
N SER A 112 -3.83 2.17 -13.23
CA SER A 112 -2.98 2.12 -12.06
C SER A 112 -3.79 2.05 -10.76
N SER A 113 -4.86 2.83 -10.66
CA SER A 113 -5.74 2.85 -9.49
C SER A 113 -6.51 1.54 -9.33
N ILE A 114 -6.99 0.96 -10.42
CA ILE A 114 -7.61 -0.37 -10.37
C ILE A 114 -6.62 -1.43 -9.88
N ILE A 115 -5.35 -1.38 -10.31
CA ILE A 115 -4.32 -2.31 -9.83
C ILE A 115 -4.14 -2.18 -8.32
N LEU A 116 -4.12 -0.95 -7.77
CA LEU A 116 -4.03 -0.76 -6.32
C LEU A 116 -5.27 -1.25 -5.57
N VAL A 117 -6.47 -1.02 -6.10
CA VAL A 117 -7.69 -1.55 -5.49
C VAL A 117 -7.70 -3.09 -5.49
N VAL A 118 -7.25 -3.72 -6.57
CA VAL A 118 -7.12 -5.19 -6.63
C VAL A 118 -6.06 -5.68 -5.63
N TYR A 119 -4.96 -4.95 -5.49
CA TYR A 119 -3.93 -5.27 -4.50
C TYR A 119 -4.50 -5.19 -3.07
N ASP A 120 -5.20 -4.11 -2.72
CA ASP A 120 -5.87 -3.94 -1.44
C ASP A 120 -6.88 -5.08 -1.17
N PHE A 121 -7.73 -5.39 -2.15
CA PHE A 121 -8.70 -6.49 -2.04
C PHE A 121 -8.06 -7.84 -1.73
N VAL A 122 -6.91 -8.15 -2.35
CA VAL A 122 -6.18 -9.40 -2.10
C VAL A 122 -5.50 -9.39 -0.73
N MET A 123 -5.04 -8.23 -0.28
CA MET A 123 -4.36 -8.04 1.00
C MET A 123 -5.32 -8.07 2.20
N GLU A 124 -6.54 -7.55 2.06
CA GLU A 124 -7.49 -7.32 3.15
C GLU A 124 -7.72 -8.54 4.08
N PRO A 125 -8.04 -9.75 3.59
CA PRO A 125 -8.27 -10.89 4.48
C PRO A 125 -7.02 -11.27 5.29
N VAL A 126 -5.85 -11.05 4.71
CA VAL A 126 -4.56 -11.34 5.36
C VAL A 126 -4.28 -10.28 6.43
N ALA A 127 -4.50 -9.01 6.12
CA ALA A 127 -4.27 -7.90 7.02
C ALA A 127 -5.13 -8.00 8.29
N ILE A 128 -6.41 -8.37 8.15
CA ILE A 128 -7.32 -8.61 9.28
C ILE A 128 -6.80 -9.76 10.14
N LYS A 129 -6.43 -10.89 9.53
CA LYS A 129 -5.92 -12.08 10.24
C LYS A 129 -4.60 -11.83 10.98
N LEU A 130 -3.77 -10.92 10.47
CA LEU A 130 -2.46 -10.57 11.03
C LEU A 130 -2.50 -9.33 11.95
N ASP A 131 -3.68 -8.92 12.40
CA ASP A 131 -3.89 -7.76 13.29
C ASP A 131 -3.21 -6.47 12.76
N MET A 132 -3.25 -6.26 11.43
CA MET A 132 -2.82 -5.00 10.84
C MET A 132 -3.87 -3.93 11.08
N TRP A 133 -5.14 -4.27 10.83
CA TRP A 133 -6.33 -3.46 11.14
C TRP A 133 -7.57 -4.32 11.32
N THR A 134 -8.59 -3.73 11.91
CA THR A 134 -9.89 -4.37 12.16
C THR A 134 -11.01 -3.42 11.73
N TRP A 135 -11.96 -3.93 10.96
CA TRP A 135 -13.16 -3.21 10.54
C TRP A 135 -14.25 -3.31 11.59
N GLU A 136 -14.95 -2.22 11.88
CA GLU A 136 -16.08 -2.23 12.82
C GLU A 136 -17.17 -3.20 12.39
N ALA A 137 -17.47 -3.28 11.08
CA ALA A 137 -18.44 -4.22 10.51
C ALA A 137 -17.87 -5.64 10.29
N GLY A 138 -16.63 -5.93 10.71
CA GLY A 138 -15.95 -7.22 10.52
C GLY A 138 -15.34 -7.44 9.14
N ASN A 139 -15.78 -6.70 8.13
CA ASN A 139 -15.28 -6.78 6.75
C ASN A 139 -15.10 -5.37 6.15
N PRO A 140 -14.18 -5.20 5.18
CA PRO A 140 -14.01 -3.93 4.49
C PRO A 140 -15.29 -3.54 3.74
N PRO A 141 -15.82 -2.32 3.95
CA PRO A 141 -16.97 -1.85 3.19
C PRO A 141 -16.57 -1.48 1.76
N LEU A 142 -17.56 -1.42 0.85
CA LEU A 142 -17.32 -0.94 -0.52
C LEU A 142 -16.69 0.46 -0.52
N HIS A 143 -17.01 1.27 0.48
CA HIS A 143 -16.46 2.60 0.70
C HIS A 143 -14.91 2.59 0.78
N ASN A 144 -14.30 1.56 1.40
CA ASN A 144 -12.86 1.38 1.41
C ASN A 144 -12.27 1.36 -0.01
N TYR A 145 -12.79 0.52 -0.87
CA TYR A 145 -12.29 0.36 -2.25
C TYR A 145 -12.50 1.62 -3.09
N ILE A 146 -13.60 2.34 -2.88
CA ILE A 146 -13.84 3.64 -3.51
C ILE A 146 -12.80 4.67 -3.01
N GLY A 147 -12.54 4.71 -1.72
CA GLY A 147 -11.51 5.57 -1.12
C GLY A 147 -10.13 5.29 -1.70
N TRP A 148 -9.71 4.02 -1.73
CA TRP A 148 -8.44 3.60 -2.34
C TRP A 148 -8.35 4.00 -3.82
N PHE A 149 -9.44 3.79 -4.57
CA PHE A 149 -9.50 4.19 -5.97
C PHE A 149 -9.31 5.69 -6.15
N VAL A 150 -10.07 6.52 -5.43
CA VAL A 150 -10.04 7.97 -5.58
C VAL A 150 -8.68 8.55 -5.16
N VAL A 151 -8.16 8.14 -4.01
CA VAL A 151 -6.86 8.63 -3.50
C VAL A 151 -5.73 8.25 -4.45
N SER A 152 -5.68 6.99 -4.86
CA SER A 152 -4.64 6.53 -5.80
C SER A 152 -4.77 7.19 -7.17
N LEU A 153 -6.00 7.42 -7.67
CA LEU A 153 -6.25 8.11 -8.93
C LEU A 153 -5.66 9.52 -8.92
N LEU A 154 -5.83 10.26 -7.83
CA LEU A 154 -5.25 11.61 -7.69
C LEU A 154 -3.71 11.56 -7.71
N PHE A 155 -3.10 10.59 -7.01
CA PHE A 155 -1.66 10.41 -7.03
C PHE A 155 -1.14 10.05 -8.43
N PHE A 156 -1.80 9.13 -9.14
CA PHE A 156 -1.37 8.74 -10.48
C PHE A 156 -1.61 9.82 -11.53
N ILE A 157 -2.72 10.57 -11.46
CA ILE A 157 -2.92 11.75 -12.30
C ILE A 157 -1.78 12.74 -12.11
N TYR A 158 -1.42 13.05 -10.86
CA TYR A 158 -0.31 13.95 -10.55
C TYR A 158 1.00 13.45 -11.15
N ILE A 159 1.39 12.20 -10.86
CA ILE A 159 2.67 11.61 -11.31
C ILE A 159 2.77 11.58 -12.84
N TYR A 160 1.74 11.13 -13.53
CA TYR A 160 1.76 11.05 -14.99
C TYR A 160 1.66 12.43 -15.63
N ARG A 161 0.97 13.39 -15.03
CA ARG A 161 0.90 14.78 -15.49
C ARG A 161 2.26 15.47 -15.42
N ILE A 162 3.00 15.28 -14.35
CA ILE A 162 4.35 15.82 -14.22
C ILE A 162 5.40 15.01 -14.99
N LYS A 163 5.00 13.92 -15.65
CA LYS A 163 5.89 13.03 -16.42
C LYS A 163 7.08 12.57 -15.58
N LEU A 164 6.82 12.09 -14.36
CA LEU A 164 7.87 11.54 -13.51
C LEU A 164 8.47 10.30 -14.19
N LYS A 165 9.78 10.27 -14.33
CA LYS A 165 10.51 9.16 -14.94
C LYS A 165 11.57 8.66 -13.98
N PHE A 166 11.64 7.37 -13.81
CA PHE A 166 12.71 6.66 -13.13
C PHE A 166 12.79 5.21 -13.63
N ASP A 167 13.83 4.54 -13.25
CA ASP A 167 14.06 3.13 -13.54
C ASP A 167 14.46 2.38 -12.28
N ASN A 168 13.94 1.17 -12.16
CA ASN A 168 14.27 0.30 -11.04
C ASN A 168 14.09 -1.16 -11.47
N PRO A 169 15.18 -1.94 -11.57
CA PRO A 169 15.10 -3.33 -12.03
C PRO A 169 14.37 -4.25 -11.03
N LEU A 170 14.25 -3.83 -9.75
CA LEU A 170 13.65 -4.64 -8.70
C LEU A 170 12.13 -4.45 -8.58
N SER A 171 11.60 -3.29 -9.00
CA SER A 171 10.23 -2.88 -8.66
C SER A 171 9.15 -3.86 -9.14
N ARG A 172 9.23 -4.36 -10.38
CA ARG A 172 8.27 -5.33 -10.91
C ARG A 172 8.31 -6.65 -10.15
N THR A 173 9.51 -7.14 -9.86
CA THR A 173 9.69 -8.38 -9.10
C THR A 173 9.14 -8.21 -7.69
N LEU A 174 9.42 -7.08 -7.04
CA LEU A 174 8.93 -6.81 -5.69
C LEU A 174 7.39 -6.71 -5.65
N PHE A 175 6.77 -6.04 -6.62
CA PHE A 175 5.30 -5.98 -6.74
C PHE A 175 4.71 -7.38 -6.88
N LEU A 176 5.23 -8.19 -7.80
CA LEU A 176 4.74 -9.56 -8.03
C LEU A 176 4.94 -10.44 -6.80
N LEU A 177 6.09 -10.35 -6.14
CA LEU A 177 6.35 -11.12 -4.92
C LEU A 177 5.39 -10.74 -3.79
N GLN A 178 5.12 -9.45 -3.58
CA GLN A 178 4.14 -9.01 -2.57
C GLN A 178 2.73 -9.47 -2.92
N PHE A 179 2.32 -9.31 -4.17
CA PHE A 179 0.99 -9.72 -4.63
C PHE A 179 0.77 -11.23 -4.49
N LEU A 180 1.74 -12.03 -4.93
CA LEU A 180 1.71 -13.49 -4.80
C LEU A 180 1.77 -13.95 -3.34
N PHE A 181 2.54 -13.27 -2.50
CA PHE A 181 2.61 -13.54 -1.06
C PHE A 181 1.24 -13.36 -0.39
N PHE A 182 0.58 -12.22 -0.61
CA PHE A 182 -0.75 -11.99 -0.05
C PHE A 182 -1.80 -12.93 -0.68
N GLY A 183 -1.71 -13.23 -1.97
CA GLY A 183 -2.57 -14.20 -2.64
C GLY A 183 -2.42 -15.61 -2.07
N ALA A 184 -1.20 -16.07 -1.87
CA ALA A 184 -0.91 -17.37 -1.27
C ALA A 184 -1.40 -17.48 0.17
N LEU A 185 -1.19 -16.43 0.99
CA LEU A 185 -1.70 -16.39 2.36
C LEU A 185 -3.23 -16.36 2.40
N ASN A 186 -3.87 -15.62 1.51
CA ASN A 186 -5.32 -15.58 1.39
C ASN A 186 -5.90 -16.97 1.09
N LEU A 187 -5.28 -17.70 0.16
CA LEU A 187 -5.66 -19.09 -0.13
C LEU A 187 -5.43 -20.01 1.09
N LEU A 188 -4.27 -19.90 1.72
CA LEU A 188 -3.94 -20.70 2.90
C LEU A 188 -4.96 -20.48 4.04
N PHE A 189 -5.34 -19.23 4.31
CA PHE A 189 -6.30 -18.89 5.36
C PHE A 189 -7.74 -19.34 5.08
N ARG A 190 -8.07 -19.68 3.82
CA ARG A 190 -9.36 -20.30 3.45
C ARG A 190 -9.39 -21.81 3.62
N LEU A 191 -8.21 -22.44 3.68
CA LEU A 191 -8.06 -23.89 3.80
C LEU A 191 -7.92 -24.38 5.26
N ILE A 192 -7.68 -23.44 6.18
CA ILE A 192 -7.54 -23.67 7.63
C ILE A 192 -8.77 -23.13 8.35
#